data_30824314afae4109f9bdc26734af6ad8
#
_entry.id   30824314afae4109f9bdc26734af6ad8
#
_cell.length_a   1.000
_cell.length_b   1.000
_cell.length_c   1.000
_cell.angle_alpha   90.00
_cell.angle_beta   90.00
_cell.angle_gamma   90.00
#
_symmetry.space_group_name_H-M   'P 1'
#
loop_
_entity.id
_entity.type
_entity.pdbx_description
1 polymer ?
#
loop_
_entity_poly.entity_id
_entity_poly.type
_entity_poly.pdbx_seq_one_letter_code
_entity_poly.pdbx_strand_id
1 'polypeptide(L)'
;MAGQIDARLAELGIEVPDAAAPVANYVGYVISGKTVFVSGQVPMKDGDFQYVGKVGDRISVEEAQEAAKICAINIIAQLKAACGGDLDKVKRIVKLGGFVNSTPDFTKQPQVINGASDLMVEVFGDKGKHSRAAVSAGALPIGVSVEIDAIAEIE
;
A
#
# COMPACT_ATOMS: atom_id res chain seq x y z
N MET A 1 5.10 -18.36 16.94
CA MET A 1 6.35 -18.41 16.16
C MET A 1 6.23 -17.45 14.98
N ALA A 2 7.22 -16.59 14.78
CA ALA A 2 7.21 -15.68 13.64
C ALA A 2 7.38 -16.47 12.35
N GLY A 3 6.59 -16.14 11.33
CA GLY A 3 6.69 -16.75 10.00
C GLY A 3 7.84 -16.18 9.18
N GLN A 4 7.95 -16.68 7.95
CA GLN A 4 9.00 -16.24 7.02
C GLN A 4 8.83 -14.77 6.63
N ILE A 5 7.60 -14.33 6.41
CA ILE A 5 7.32 -12.93 6.04
C ILE A 5 7.61 -12.01 7.23
N ASP A 6 7.23 -12.40 8.45
CA ASP A 6 7.56 -11.62 9.64
C ASP A 6 9.06 -11.47 9.82
N ALA A 7 9.82 -12.54 9.58
CA ALA A 7 11.29 -12.51 9.64
C ALA A 7 11.85 -11.57 8.56
N ARG A 8 11.30 -11.60 7.36
CA ARG A 8 11.72 -10.72 6.27
C ARG A 8 11.44 -9.25 6.58
N LEU A 9 10.28 -8.96 7.15
CA LEU A 9 9.93 -7.59 7.58
C LEU A 9 10.91 -7.09 8.63
N ALA A 10 11.28 -7.94 9.58
CA ALA A 10 12.28 -7.59 10.60
C ALA A 10 13.65 -7.28 9.97
N GLU A 11 14.10 -8.09 9.01
CA GLU A 11 15.35 -7.82 8.28
C GLU A 11 15.32 -6.46 7.58
N LEU A 12 14.16 -6.07 7.03
CA LEU A 12 13.98 -4.80 6.33
C LEU A 12 13.75 -3.62 7.28
N GLY A 13 13.66 -3.89 8.58
CA GLY A 13 13.38 -2.86 9.59
C GLY A 13 11.98 -2.29 9.50
N ILE A 14 11.02 -3.08 9.00
CA ILE A 14 9.63 -2.65 8.82
C ILE A 14 8.79 -3.16 9.99
N GLU A 15 8.14 -2.23 10.69
CA GLU A 15 7.09 -2.55 11.65
C GLU A 15 5.74 -2.41 10.96
N VAL A 16 4.95 -3.49 10.96
CA VAL A 16 3.60 -3.47 10.41
C VAL A 16 2.65 -3.00 11.52
N PRO A 17 1.96 -1.88 11.33
CA PRO A 17 1.02 -1.38 12.33
C PRO A 17 -0.23 -2.27 12.40
N ASP A 18 -1.04 -2.05 13.41
CA ASP A 18 -2.38 -2.62 13.44
C ASP A 18 -3.19 -2.04 12.28
N ALA A 19 -4.04 -2.87 11.67
CA ALA A 19 -4.86 -2.44 10.55
C ALA A 19 -5.79 -1.30 10.97
N ALA A 20 -5.76 -0.19 10.20
CA ALA A 20 -6.59 0.96 10.47
C ALA A 20 -8.06 0.63 10.18
N ALA A 21 -8.96 1.01 11.09
CA ALA A 21 -10.39 0.93 10.85
C ALA A 21 -10.83 2.09 9.95
N PRO A 22 -11.70 1.85 8.97
CA PRO A 22 -12.20 2.94 8.13
C PRO A 22 -13.15 3.84 8.93
N VAL A 23 -13.19 5.12 8.53
CA VAL A 23 -14.00 6.14 9.20
C VAL A 23 -15.41 6.25 8.59
N ALA A 24 -15.72 5.47 7.59
CA ALA A 24 -17.00 5.50 6.89
C ALA A 24 -17.69 4.13 6.94
N ASN A 25 -18.81 4.00 6.26
CA ASN A 25 -19.60 2.76 6.27
C ASN A 25 -19.04 1.74 5.26
N TYR A 26 -17.79 1.36 5.45
CA TYR A 26 -17.14 0.28 4.68
C TYR A 26 -16.06 -0.36 5.56
N VAL A 27 -15.38 -1.37 5.03
CA VAL A 27 -14.37 -2.15 5.77
C VAL A 27 -13.00 -1.99 5.11
N GLY A 28 -11.95 -2.32 5.85
CA GLY A 28 -10.58 -2.20 5.33
C GLY A 28 -10.22 -3.24 4.29
N TYR A 29 -10.87 -4.40 4.35
CA TYR A 29 -10.71 -5.46 3.34
C TYR A 29 -11.97 -6.32 3.28
N VAL A 30 -12.14 -7.02 2.14
CA VAL A 30 -13.20 -8.01 1.93
C VAL A 30 -12.54 -9.28 1.41
N ILE A 31 -12.93 -10.42 1.99
CA ILE A 31 -12.51 -11.73 1.51
C ILE A 31 -13.67 -12.32 0.70
N SER A 32 -13.38 -12.69 -0.55
CA SER A 32 -14.33 -13.38 -1.42
C SER A 32 -13.62 -14.63 -1.97
N GLY A 33 -14.03 -15.80 -1.49
CA GLY A 33 -13.30 -17.04 -1.76
C GLY A 33 -11.91 -16.96 -1.13
N LYS A 34 -10.87 -17.03 -1.94
CA LYS A 34 -9.47 -16.88 -1.52
C LYS A 34 -8.86 -15.55 -1.97
N THR A 35 -9.69 -14.62 -2.43
CA THR A 35 -9.26 -13.31 -2.90
C THR A 35 -9.57 -12.28 -1.82
N VAL A 36 -8.58 -11.46 -1.50
CA VAL A 36 -8.71 -10.34 -0.56
C VAL A 36 -8.68 -9.05 -1.36
N PHE A 37 -9.72 -8.24 -1.20
CA PHE A 37 -9.81 -6.90 -1.77
C PHE A 37 -9.51 -5.92 -0.65
N VAL A 38 -8.41 -5.20 -0.77
CA VAL A 38 -7.98 -4.22 0.24
C VAL A 38 -8.41 -2.83 -0.20
N SER A 39 -9.15 -2.14 0.66
CA SER A 39 -9.57 -0.76 0.44
C SER A 39 -8.38 0.18 0.28
N GLY A 40 -8.59 1.30 -0.38
CA GLY A 40 -7.54 2.30 -0.58
C GLY A 40 -6.87 2.69 0.72
N GLN A 41 -5.54 2.61 0.75
CA GLN A 41 -4.73 2.99 1.90
C GLN A 41 -4.00 4.28 1.58
N VAL A 42 -3.94 5.17 2.57
CA VAL A 42 -3.28 6.46 2.47
C VAL A 42 -1.98 6.44 3.29
N PRO A 43 -1.07 7.41 3.08
CA PRO A 43 0.20 7.41 3.81
C PRO A 43 0.03 7.93 5.24
N MET A 44 -0.66 7.18 6.07
CA MET A 44 -0.83 7.46 7.49
C MET A 44 0.16 6.61 8.29
N LYS A 45 0.87 7.25 9.21
CA LYS A 45 1.82 6.61 10.10
C LYS A 45 1.68 7.22 11.49
N ASP A 46 1.53 6.36 12.50
CA ASP A 46 1.39 6.78 13.90
C ASP A 46 0.25 7.80 14.12
N GLY A 47 -0.84 7.64 13.35
CA GLY A 47 -2.01 8.50 13.47
C GLY A 47 -1.93 9.80 12.67
N ASP A 48 -0.81 10.08 12.01
CA ASP A 48 -0.61 11.32 11.25
C ASP A 48 -0.49 11.04 9.75
N PHE A 49 -1.11 11.90 8.94
CA PHE A 49 -0.95 11.85 7.49
C PHE A 49 0.42 12.41 7.11
N GLN A 50 1.18 11.63 6.33
CA GLN A 50 2.50 12.02 5.85
C GLN A 50 2.40 12.51 4.41
N TYR A 51 3.29 13.44 4.04
CA TYR A 51 3.43 13.89 2.64
C TYR A 51 2.11 14.38 2.03
N VAL A 52 1.44 15.31 2.72
CA VAL A 52 0.20 15.92 2.25
C VAL A 52 0.52 17.02 1.23
N GLY A 53 -0.07 16.93 0.05
CA GLY A 53 0.14 17.90 -1.02
C GLY A 53 0.23 17.25 -2.40
N LYS A 54 0.30 18.08 -3.42
CA LYS A 54 0.39 17.61 -4.82
C LYS A 54 1.83 17.29 -5.18
N VAL A 55 2.01 16.16 -5.84
CA VAL A 55 3.28 15.75 -6.41
C VAL A 55 3.56 16.58 -7.66
N GLY A 56 4.77 17.10 -7.76
CA GLY A 56 5.14 18.04 -8.80
C GLY A 56 5.01 19.50 -8.38
N ASP A 57 4.41 19.76 -7.24
CA ASP A 57 4.30 21.07 -6.62
C ASP A 57 4.96 21.03 -5.23
N ARG A 58 4.17 20.75 -4.19
CA ARG A 58 4.66 20.73 -2.80
C ARG A 58 5.46 19.46 -2.48
N ILE A 59 5.13 18.35 -3.13
CA ILE A 59 5.71 17.03 -2.86
C ILE A 59 6.59 16.61 -4.02
N SER A 60 7.84 16.20 -3.73
CA SER A 60 8.77 15.67 -4.74
C SER A 60 8.43 14.22 -5.09
N VAL A 61 9.03 13.72 -6.18
CA VAL A 61 8.89 12.31 -6.57
C VAL A 61 9.43 11.40 -5.46
N GLU A 62 10.57 11.74 -4.87
CA GLU A 62 11.20 10.96 -3.80
C GLU A 62 10.32 10.90 -2.55
N GLU A 63 9.73 12.03 -2.16
CA GLU A 63 8.79 12.09 -1.04
C GLU A 63 7.53 11.27 -1.34
N ALA A 64 7.03 11.34 -2.57
CA ALA A 64 5.86 10.57 -2.99
C ALA A 64 6.16 9.06 -3.00
N GLN A 65 7.38 8.65 -3.33
CA GLN A 65 7.81 7.26 -3.23
C GLN A 65 7.76 6.76 -1.77
N GLU A 66 8.19 7.59 -0.83
CA GLU A 66 8.08 7.27 0.60
C GLU A 66 6.60 7.19 1.03
N ALA A 67 5.76 8.08 0.52
CA ALA A 67 4.31 8.02 0.76
C ALA A 67 3.73 6.70 0.22
N ALA A 68 4.11 6.29 -0.99
CA ALA A 68 3.69 5.02 -1.58
C ALA A 68 4.14 3.82 -0.74
N LYS A 69 5.35 3.87 -0.21
CA LYS A 69 5.87 2.84 0.70
C LYS A 69 5.03 2.72 1.96
N ILE A 70 4.64 3.84 2.56
CA ILE A 70 3.77 3.84 3.74
C ILE A 70 2.39 3.24 3.39
N CYS A 71 1.82 3.58 2.23
CA CYS A 71 0.59 2.97 1.75
C CYS A 71 0.72 1.44 1.65
N ALA A 72 1.85 0.97 1.11
CA ALA A 72 2.11 -0.47 0.98
C ALA A 72 2.21 -1.17 2.35
N ILE A 73 2.84 -0.53 3.32
CA ILE A 73 2.92 -1.06 4.69
C ILE A 73 1.50 -1.16 5.28
N ASN A 74 0.65 -0.17 5.04
CA ASN A 74 -0.74 -0.19 5.50
C ASN A 74 -1.56 -1.27 4.79
N ILE A 75 -1.28 -1.56 3.51
CA ILE A 75 -1.86 -2.70 2.79
C ILE A 75 -1.44 -4.01 3.45
N ILE A 76 -0.16 -4.16 3.80
CA ILE A 76 0.35 -5.36 4.48
C ILE A 76 -0.34 -5.53 5.84
N ALA A 77 -0.60 -4.45 6.56
CA ALA A 77 -1.36 -4.50 7.81
C ALA A 77 -2.77 -5.07 7.61
N GLN A 78 -3.47 -4.65 6.56
CA GLN A 78 -4.79 -5.19 6.22
C GLN A 78 -4.70 -6.68 5.84
N LEU A 79 -3.70 -7.06 5.06
CA LEU A 79 -3.48 -8.46 4.69
C LEU A 79 -3.17 -9.32 5.93
N LYS A 80 -2.39 -8.82 6.86
CA LYS A 80 -2.10 -9.51 8.12
C LYS A 80 -3.39 -9.78 8.90
N ALA A 81 -4.26 -8.77 9.00
CA ALA A 81 -5.56 -8.94 9.64
C ALA A 81 -6.43 -9.96 8.90
N ALA A 82 -6.46 -9.90 7.57
CA ALA A 82 -7.22 -10.85 6.74
C ALA A 82 -6.73 -12.29 6.90
N CYS A 83 -5.44 -12.48 7.18
CA CYS A 83 -4.82 -13.79 7.37
C CYS A 83 -4.79 -14.25 8.83
N GLY A 84 -5.52 -13.58 9.71
CA GLY A 84 -5.54 -13.94 11.14
C GLY A 84 -4.21 -13.76 11.85
N GLY A 85 -3.37 -12.86 11.34
CA GLY A 85 -2.06 -12.55 11.90
C GLY A 85 -0.88 -13.26 11.25
N ASP A 86 -1.13 -14.14 10.29
CA ASP A 86 -0.10 -14.96 9.64
C ASP A 86 0.07 -14.57 8.17
N LEU A 87 1.03 -13.70 7.88
CA LEU A 87 1.32 -13.23 6.51
C LEU A 87 1.87 -14.33 5.60
N ASP A 88 2.33 -15.45 6.14
CA ASP A 88 2.74 -16.60 5.32
C ASP A 88 1.56 -17.20 4.55
N LYS A 89 0.32 -16.90 4.95
CA LYS A 89 -0.89 -17.31 4.22
C LYS A 89 -1.15 -16.49 2.96
N VAL A 90 -0.43 -15.40 2.74
CA VAL A 90 -0.52 -14.65 1.48
C VAL A 90 0.12 -15.51 0.40
N LYS A 91 -0.70 -15.92 -0.56
CA LYS A 91 -0.25 -16.74 -1.68
C LYS A 91 0.35 -15.88 -2.78
N ARG A 92 -0.22 -14.70 -3.01
CA ARG A 92 0.25 -13.79 -4.05
C ARG A 92 -0.37 -12.41 -3.88
N ILE A 93 0.43 -11.36 -4.14
CA ILE A 93 -0.11 -10.04 -4.42
C ILE A 93 -0.52 -10.03 -5.89
N VAL A 94 -1.79 -9.79 -6.17
CA VAL A 94 -2.35 -9.92 -7.51
C VAL A 94 -2.29 -8.60 -8.26
N LYS A 95 -2.72 -7.51 -7.61
CA LYS A 95 -2.80 -6.20 -8.25
C LYS A 95 -2.66 -5.08 -7.24
N LEU A 96 -2.00 -3.99 -7.66
CA LEU A 96 -2.02 -2.70 -6.98
C LEU A 96 -2.69 -1.67 -7.89
N GLY A 97 -3.58 -0.87 -7.33
CA GLY A 97 -4.13 0.31 -7.97
C GLY A 97 -3.52 1.55 -7.34
N GLY A 98 -2.66 2.26 -8.06
CA GLY A 98 -1.94 3.42 -7.53
C GLY A 98 -2.50 4.73 -8.06
N PHE A 99 -2.85 5.63 -7.13
CA PHE A 99 -3.38 6.96 -7.43
C PHE A 99 -2.45 8.02 -6.88
N VAL A 100 -2.01 8.92 -7.75
CA VAL A 100 -1.09 10.01 -7.39
C VAL A 100 -1.83 11.33 -7.50
N ASN A 101 -1.89 12.06 -6.40
CA ASN A 101 -2.41 13.43 -6.39
C ASN A 101 -1.31 14.33 -6.97
N SER A 102 -1.42 14.68 -8.24
CA SER A 102 -0.35 15.39 -8.93
C SER A 102 -0.84 16.59 -9.70
N THR A 103 0.10 17.43 -10.12
CA THR A 103 -0.17 18.51 -11.06
C THR A 103 -0.61 17.93 -12.41
N PRO A 104 -1.36 18.69 -13.24
CA PRO A 104 -1.92 18.14 -14.49
C PRO A 104 -0.88 17.68 -15.51
N ASP A 105 0.32 18.26 -15.48
CA ASP A 105 1.41 17.95 -16.40
C ASP A 105 2.38 16.87 -15.88
N PHE A 106 2.13 16.33 -14.70
CA PHE A 106 2.97 15.31 -14.09
C PHE A 106 2.85 13.98 -14.84
N THR A 107 3.99 13.34 -15.15
CA THR A 107 4.01 12.11 -15.94
C THR A 107 4.79 10.97 -15.28
N LYS A 108 5.24 11.14 -14.04
CA LYS A 108 6.10 10.16 -13.34
C LYS A 108 5.33 9.32 -12.32
N GLN A 109 4.03 9.08 -12.56
CA GLN A 109 3.21 8.24 -11.69
C GLN A 109 3.79 6.83 -11.48
N PRO A 110 4.31 6.14 -12.53
CA PRO A 110 4.92 4.83 -12.31
C PRO A 110 6.10 4.87 -11.35
N GLN A 111 6.93 5.90 -11.42
CA GLN A 111 8.09 6.06 -10.53
C GLN A 111 7.65 6.25 -9.08
N VAL A 112 6.57 7.00 -8.85
CA VAL A 112 6.00 7.19 -7.52
C VAL A 112 5.51 5.85 -6.95
N ILE A 113 4.72 5.12 -7.73
CA ILE A 113 4.12 3.86 -7.26
C ILE A 113 5.17 2.75 -7.11
N ASN A 114 6.33 2.88 -7.75
CA ASN A 114 7.45 1.97 -7.51
C ASN A 114 7.84 1.89 -6.03
N GLY A 115 7.63 2.94 -5.24
CA GLY A 115 7.84 2.89 -3.80
C GLY A 115 7.04 1.79 -3.12
N ALA A 116 5.84 1.52 -3.60
CA ALA A 116 5.00 0.42 -3.11
C ALA A 116 5.34 -0.91 -3.79
N SER A 117 5.48 -0.91 -5.11
CA SER A 117 5.76 -2.13 -5.88
C SER A 117 7.07 -2.79 -5.46
N ASP A 118 8.12 -2.00 -5.28
CA ASP A 118 9.42 -2.51 -4.85
C ASP A 118 9.32 -3.13 -3.46
N LEU A 119 8.58 -2.49 -2.55
CA LEU A 119 8.39 -3.03 -1.21
C LEU A 119 7.68 -4.39 -1.24
N MET A 120 6.64 -4.55 -2.06
CA MET A 120 5.93 -5.82 -2.16
C MET A 120 6.86 -6.95 -2.62
N VAL A 121 7.76 -6.67 -3.55
CA VAL A 121 8.72 -7.68 -4.02
C VAL A 121 9.79 -7.94 -2.96
N GLU A 122 10.26 -6.90 -2.27
CA GLU A 122 11.24 -7.06 -1.18
C GLU A 122 10.68 -7.92 -0.04
N VAL A 123 9.41 -7.73 0.30
CA VAL A 123 8.77 -8.46 1.41
C VAL A 123 8.36 -9.86 1.00
N PHE A 124 7.69 -10.02 -0.14
CA PHE A 124 7.06 -11.29 -0.54
C PHE A 124 7.84 -12.06 -1.60
N GLY A 125 8.92 -11.50 -2.14
CA GLY A 125 9.68 -12.14 -3.20
C GLY A 125 8.84 -12.29 -4.47
N ASP A 126 8.90 -13.45 -5.12
CA ASP A 126 8.13 -13.70 -6.35
C ASP A 126 6.62 -13.59 -6.15
N LYS A 127 6.13 -13.88 -4.95
CA LYS A 127 4.71 -13.70 -4.60
C LYS A 127 4.29 -12.23 -4.58
N GLY A 128 5.23 -11.32 -4.47
CA GLY A 128 4.98 -9.87 -4.49
C GLY A 128 4.88 -9.27 -5.89
N LYS A 129 5.24 -10.01 -6.93
CA LYS A 129 5.12 -9.54 -8.30
C LYS A 129 3.65 -9.49 -8.70
N HIS A 130 3.20 -8.33 -9.14
CA HIS A 130 1.78 -8.00 -9.31
C HIS A 130 1.55 -7.22 -10.59
N SER A 131 0.30 -7.21 -11.06
CA SER A 131 -0.14 -6.26 -12.07
C SER A 131 -0.47 -4.92 -11.40
N ARG A 132 -0.45 -3.83 -12.16
CA ARG A 132 -0.83 -2.53 -11.57
C ARG A 132 -1.31 -1.53 -12.61
N ALA A 133 -2.02 -0.52 -12.13
CA ALA A 133 -2.19 0.76 -12.79
C ALA A 133 -1.57 1.84 -11.89
N ALA A 134 -0.98 2.87 -12.49
CA ALA A 134 -0.41 4.01 -11.78
C ALA A 134 -0.85 5.27 -12.53
N VAL A 135 -1.80 5.98 -11.97
CA VAL A 135 -2.47 7.12 -12.62
C VAL A 135 -2.55 8.30 -11.67
N SER A 136 -2.83 9.46 -12.23
CA SER A 136 -3.09 10.66 -11.42
C SER A 136 -4.56 10.78 -11.07
N ALA A 137 -4.81 11.34 -9.90
CA ALA A 137 -6.10 11.85 -9.50
C ALA A 137 -6.00 13.38 -9.38
N GLY A 138 -7.06 14.09 -9.73
CA GLY A 138 -7.10 15.56 -9.61
C GLY A 138 -7.02 16.03 -8.17
N ALA A 139 -7.46 15.20 -7.22
CA ALA A 139 -7.35 15.40 -5.77
C ALA A 139 -7.51 14.05 -5.10
N LEU A 140 -6.97 13.92 -3.89
CA LEU A 140 -7.17 12.75 -3.04
C LEU A 140 -7.73 13.19 -1.68
N PRO A 141 -8.38 12.27 -0.94
CA PRO A 141 -8.92 12.61 0.37
C PRO A 141 -7.87 13.24 1.27
N ILE A 142 -8.26 14.30 1.99
CA ILE A 142 -7.39 15.03 2.94
C ILE A 142 -6.18 15.67 2.26
N GLY A 143 -6.12 15.65 0.92
CA GLY A 143 -4.99 16.20 0.18
C GLY A 143 -3.74 15.33 0.20
N VAL A 144 -3.85 14.05 0.57
CA VAL A 144 -2.69 13.16 0.56
C VAL A 144 -2.10 13.04 -0.84
N SER A 145 -0.81 12.74 -0.92
CA SER A 145 -0.09 12.67 -2.20
C SER A 145 -0.33 11.36 -2.96
N VAL A 146 -0.60 10.27 -2.24
CA VAL A 146 -0.72 8.93 -2.82
C VAL A 146 -1.83 8.16 -2.11
N GLU A 147 -2.56 7.34 -2.87
CA GLU A 147 -3.48 6.34 -2.33
C GLU A 147 -3.33 5.07 -3.14
N ILE A 148 -3.32 3.92 -2.47
CA ILE A 148 -3.13 2.63 -3.15
C ILE A 148 -4.11 1.61 -2.60
N ASP A 149 -4.81 0.91 -3.49
CA ASP A 149 -5.59 -0.27 -3.16
C ASP A 149 -4.89 -1.53 -3.66
N ALA A 150 -5.39 -2.69 -3.25
CA ALA A 150 -4.73 -3.94 -3.59
C ALA A 150 -5.71 -5.10 -3.68
N ILE A 151 -5.31 -6.09 -4.47
CA ILE A 151 -5.96 -7.41 -4.52
C ILE A 151 -4.88 -8.44 -4.25
N ALA A 152 -5.16 -9.38 -3.35
CA ALA A 152 -4.25 -10.48 -3.02
C ALA A 152 -5.01 -11.80 -3.00
N GLU A 153 -4.25 -12.90 -3.19
CA GLU A 153 -4.77 -14.26 -3.02
C GLU A 153 -4.18 -14.83 -1.73
N ILE A 154 -5.01 -15.53 -0.97
CA ILE A 154 -4.61 -16.18 0.28
C ILE A 154 -4.96 -17.67 0.24
N GLU A 155 -4.36 -18.43 1.13
CA GLU A 155 -4.64 -19.87 1.30
C GLU A 155 -6.00 -20.15 1.91
#